data_a033b4574c1e83c29b5a2037be2a8247
#
_entry.id   a033b4574c1e83c29b5a2037be2a8247
#
_cell.length_a   1.000
_cell.length_b   1.000
_cell.length_c   1.000
_cell.angle_alpha   90.00
_cell.angle_beta   90.00
_cell.angle_gamma   90.00
#
_symmetry.space_group_name_H-M   'P 1'
#
loop_
_entity.id
_entity.type
_entity.pdbx_description
1 polymer ?
#
loop_
_entity_poly.entity_id
_entity_poly.type
_entity_poly.pdbx_seq_one_letter_code
_entity_poly.pdbx_strand_id
1 'polypeptide(L)'
;MLKVAILDDYQNVSHEFVDLKKLSGKYEFKIFSEPFKDEADAIEQLADFEALLIMRERTPITKNLIDNLNDLKYIITSGSRNKAIDLAAAKKRRVIICGTEIDFAGTTELTWGLILGLARNFKEEIDNMYQGYWQSTIGFELKGKILGLIGLGRVGSQVAKIGKAFGMEVMAWSE
;
A
#
# COMPACT_ATOMS: atom_id res chain seq x y z
N MET A 1 -2.63 20.03 21.88
CA MET A 1 -1.83 19.28 20.91
C MET A 1 -2.80 18.68 19.89
N LEU A 2 -2.45 18.67 18.61
CA LEU A 2 -3.31 18.06 17.58
C LEU A 2 -3.17 16.53 17.66
N LYS A 3 -4.31 15.84 17.83
CA LYS A 3 -4.35 14.38 17.91
C LYS A 3 -4.38 13.77 16.50
N VAL A 4 -3.44 12.89 16.24
CA VAL A 4 -3.21 12.27 14.92
C VAL A 4 -3.30 10.76 15.02
N ALA A 5 -4.22 10.17 14.26
CA ALA A 5 -4.31 8.73 14.10
C ALA A 5 -3.53 8.29 12.85
N ILE A 6 -2.61 7.35 13.00
CA ILE A 6 -1.92 6.66 11.90
C ILE A 6 -2.62 5.32 11.72
N LEU A 7 -3.34 5.14 10.60
CA LEU A 7 -4.14 3.95 10.34
C LEU A 7 -3.37 2.94 9.49
N ASP A 8 -3.74 1.68 9.64
CA ASP A 8 -3.30 0.57 8.77
C ASP A 8 -1.78 0.31 8.77
N ASP A 9 -1.09 0.64 9.85
CA ASP A 9 0.35 0.33 10.03
C ASP A 9 0.52 -1.12 10.54
N TYR A 10 0.10 -2.09 9.72
CA TYR A 10 0.08 -3.51 10.08
C TYR A 10 1.46 -4.09 10.42
N GLN A 11 2.53 -3.48 9.91
CA GLN A 11 3.90 -3.85 10.23
C GLN A 11 4.44 -3.11 11.47
N ASN A 12 3.70 -2.10 11.98
CA ASN A 12 4.12 -1.22 13.07
C ASN A 12 5.51 -0.58 12.81
N VAL A 13 5.68 -0.03 11.60
CA VAL A 13 6.98 0.50 11.12
C VAL A 13 6.98 2.02 10.93
N SER A 14 5.88 2.71 11.14
CA SER A 14 5.80 4.17 10.94
C SER A 14 6.87 4.93 11.73
N HIS A 15 7.25 4.45 12.92
CA HIS A 15 8.31 5.02 13.75
C HIS A 15 9.73 4.86 13.18
N GLU A 16 9.94 3.95 12.23
CA GLU A 16 11.23 3.77 11.54
C GLU A 16 11.44 4.82 10.46
N PHE A 17 10.35 5.32 9.87
CA PHE A 17 10.38 6.29 8.78
C PHE A 17 10.26 7.74 9.25
N VAL A 18 9.65 7.97 10.43
CA VAL A 18 9.45 9.32 10.99
C VAL A 18 9.80 9.32 12.46
N ASP A 19 10.66 10.26 12.85
CA ASP A 19 10.94 10.50 14.27
C ASP A 19 9.76 11.25 14.93
N LEU A 20 8.75 10.48 15.33
CA LEU A 20 7.55 11.01 15.95
C LEU A 20 7.83 11.76 17.27
N LYS A 21 8.96 11.44 17.94
CA LYS A 21 9.37 12.12 19.18
C LYS A 21 9.73 13.58 18.94
N LYS A 22 10.34 13.90 17.79
CA LYS A 22 10.63 15.31 17.44
C LYS A 22 9.40 16.14 17.21
N LEU A 23 8.25 15.50 16.94
CA LEU A 23 6.98 16.14 16.66
C LEU A 23 6.06 16.19 17.90
N SER A 24 6.40 15.46 18.98
CA SER A 24 5.56 15.30 20.18
C SER A 24 5.24 16.58 20.92
N GLY A 25 5.97 17.67 20.70
CA GLY A 25 5.65 18.99 21.26
C GLY A 25 4.43 19.68 20.64
N LYS A 26 4.00 19.25 19.44
CA LYS A 26 2.88 19.82 18.68
C LYS A 26 1.77 18.81 18.42
N TYR A 27 2.12 17.53 18.30
CA TYR A 27 1.23 16.46 17.88
C TYR A 27 1.25 15.30 18.87
N GLU A 28 0.10 14.68 19.07
CA GLU A 28 -0.06 13.43 19.81
C GLU A 28 -0.42 12.35 18.79
N PHE A 29 0.40 11.30 18.67
CA PHE A 29 0.22 10.23 17.71
C PHE A 29 -0.31 8.96 18.36
N LYS A 30 -1.32 8.33 17.74
CA LYS A 30 -1.73 6.96 18.04
C LYS A 30 -1.65 6.15 16.75
N ILE A 31 -0.95 5.00 16.82
CA ILE A 31 -0.79 4.07 15.71
C ILE A 31 -1.84 2.97 15.85
N PHE A 32 -2.53 2.66 14.76
CA PHE A 32 -3.47 1.57 14.65
C PHE A 32 -2.85 0.52 13.72
N SER A 33 -2.37 -0.58 14.31
CA SER A 33 -1.70 -1.68 13.60
C SER A 33 -2.66 -2.80 13.21
N GLU A 34 -3.89 -2.75 13.68
CA GLU A 34 -4.93 -3.71 13.37
C GLU A 34 -6.10 -3.02 12.65
N PRO A 35 -6.80 -3.73 11.77
CA PRO A 35 -8.00 -3.18 11.14
C PRO A 35 -9.11 -2.99 12.19
N PHE A 36 -9.97 -2.01 11.97
CA PHE A 36 -11.20 -1.86 12.75
C PHE A 36 -12.14 -3.03 12.48
N LYS A 37 -12.91 -3.44 13.49
CA LYS A 37 -13.89 -4.52 13.35
C LYS A 37 -14.97 -4.20 12.34
N ASP A 38 -15.45 -2.97 12.41
CA ASP A 38 -16.46 -2.40 11.53
C ASP A 38 -16.41 -0.86 11.59
N GLU A 39 -17.30 -0.19 10.87
CA GLU A 39 -17.36 1.26 10.84
C GLU A 39 -17.75 1.89 12.17
N ALA A 40 -18.57 1.23 12.98
CA ALA A 40 -18.96 1.74 14.29
C ALA A 40 -17.77 1.76 15.27
N ASP A 41 -16.96 0.69 15.24
CA ASP A 41 -15.70 0.61 15.97
C ASP A 41 -14.71 1.69 15.53
N ALA A 42 -14.63 1.95 14.21
CA ALA A 42 -13.80 3.03 13.67
C ALA A 42 -14.26 4.41 14.17
N ILE A 43 -15.57 4.68 14.16
CA ILE A 43 -16.14 5.93 14.67
C ILE A 43 -15.80 6.12 16.16
N GLU A 44 -15.99 5.09 16.98
CA GLU A 44 -15.71 5.14 18.41
C GLU A 44 -14.23 5.40 18.67
N GLN A 45 -13.35 4.64 18.04
CA GLN A 45 -11.92 4.74 18.29
C GLN A 45 -11.27 6.00 17.73
N LEU A 46 -11.86 6.61 16.69
CA LEU A 46 -11.33 7.81 16.02
C LEU A 46 -12.01 9.12 16.46
N ALA A 47 -13.00 9.07 17.38
CA ALA A 47 -13.83 10.21 17.76
C ALA A 47 -13.04 11.46 18.17
N ASP A 48 -11.92 11.28 18.87
CA ASP A 48 -11.11 12.36 19.44
C ASP A 48 -9.99 12.86 18.52
N PHE A 49 -9.86 12.31 17.30
CA PHE A 49 -8.75 12.65 16.42
C PHE A 49 -9.10 13.78 15.45
N GLU A 50 -8.16 14.71 15.32
CA GLU A 50 -8.27 15.87 14.43
C GLU A 50 -7.64 15.59 13.05
N ALA A 51 -6.74 14.60 12.94
CA ALA A 51 -6.08 14.22 11.71
C ALA A 51 -5.98 12.69 11.57
N LEU A 52 -6.24 12.20 10.37
CA LEU A 52 -6.06 10.79 9.99
C LEU A 52 -4.94 10.70 8.94
N LEU A 53 -3.93 9.90 9.21
CA LEU A 53 -2.95 9.45 8.23
C LEU A 53 -3.38 8.05 7.78
N ILE A 54 -3.76 7.92 6.51
CA ILE A 54 -4.34 6.69 5.97
C ILE A 54 -3.44 6.06 4.90
N MET A 55 -3.39 4.74 4.90
CA MET A 55 -2.58 3.97 3.97
C MET A 55 -3.42 3.47 2.79
N ARG A 56 -3.35 4.20 1.66
CA ARG A 56 -4.05 3.82 0.44
C ARG A 56 -5.55 3.60 0.71
N GLU A 57 -6.17 2.67 -0.01
CA GLU A 57 -7.59 2.31 0.10
C GLU A 57 -7.87 1.21 1.15
N ARG A 58 -7.04 1.09 2.22
CA ARG A 58 -7.22 0.03 3.23
C ARG A 58 -8.45 0.26 4.11
N THR A 59 -8.51 1.41 4.78
CA THR A 59 -9.69 1.80 5.57
C THR A 59 -10.62 2.68 4.74
N PRO A 60 -11.90 2.31 4.56
CA PRO A 60 -12.90 3.14 3.90
C PRO A 60 -13.20 4.40 4.75
N ILE A 61 -12.99 5.58 4.19
CA ILE A 61 -13.32 6.86 4.81
C ILE A 61 -14.65 7.34 4.23
N THR A 62 -15.71 6.72 4.70
CA THR A 62 -17.07 6.91 4.20
C THR A 62 -17.66 8.25 4.65
N LYS A 63 -18.79 8.61 4.05
CA LYS A 63 -19.59 9.75 4.49
C LYS A 63 -20.00 9.61 5.96
N ASN A 64 -20.45 8.41 6.38
CA ASN A 64 -20.91 8.17 7.73
C ASN A 64 -19.76 8.32 8.74
N LEU A 65 -18.58 7.79 8.44
CA LEU A 65 -17.39 7.98 9.28
C LEU A 65 -17.05 9.48 9.43
N ILE A 66 -16.95 10.20 8.29
CA ILE A 66 -16.63 11.65 8.29
C ILE A 66 -17.69 12.47 9.06
N ASP A 67 -18.97 12.17 8.90
CA ASP A 67 -20.04 12.90 9.55
C ASP A 67 -20.05 12.71 11.09
N ASN A 68 -19.55 11.57 11.58
CA ASN A 68 -19.51 11.27 13.02
C ASN A 68 -18.19 11.66 13.70
N LEU A 69 -17.12 11.96 12.96
CA LEU A 69 -15.86 12.46 13.54
C LEU A 69 -15.91 13.99 13.67
N ASN A 70 -16.43 14.49 14.78
CA ASN A 70 -16.71 15.92 14.94
C ASN A 70 -15.46 16.81 14.91
N ASP A 71 -14.35 16.32 15.43
CA ASP A 71 -13.08 17.05 15.53
C ASP A 71 -12.18 16.89 14.32
N LEU A 72 -12.56 16.07 13.34
CA LEU A 72 -11.75 15.78 12.16
C LEU A 72 -11.56 17.02 11.28
N LYS A 73 -10.29 17.39 11.06
CA LYS A 73 -9.85 18.55 10.26
C LYS A 73 -9.03 18.14 9.04
N TYR A 74 -8.27 17.04 9.14
CA TYR A 74 -7.30 16.66 8.13
C TYR A 74 -7.37 15.15 7.83
N ILE A 75 -7.30 14.81 6.54
CA ILE A 75 -7.06 13.45 6.07
C ILE A 75 -5.83 13.49 5.17
N ILE A 76 -4.78 12.77 5.54
CA ILE A 76 -3.56 12.65 4.77
C ILE A 76 -3.48 11.22 4.25
N THR A 77 -3.50 11.04 2.92
CA THR A 77 -3.42 9.72 2.29
C THR A 77 -2.07 9.50 1.65
N SER A 78 -1.51 8.29 1.79
CA SER A 78 -0.37 7.88 0.99
C SER A 78 -0.79 7.74 -0.47
N GLY A 79 -0.15 8.55 -1.33
CA GLY A 79 -0.47 8.66 -2.75
C GLY A 79 -1.35 9.85 -3.09
N SER A 80 -1.33 10.22 -4.37
CA SER A 80 -1.99 11.44 -4.88
C SER A 80 -3.51 11.32 -5.01
N ARG A 81 -4.07 10.11 -4.95
CA ARG A 81 -5.50 9.82 -5.06
C ARG A 81 -5.86 8.64 -4.17
N ASN A 82 -7.06 8.70 -3.57
CA ASN A 82 -7.61 7.61 -2.78
C ASN A 82 -9.12 7.53 -3.04
N LYS A 83 -9.56 6.40 -3.60
CA LYS A 83 -10.97 6.16 -3.94
C LYS A 83 -11.83 5.76 -2.72
N ALA A 84 -11.19 5.41 -1.61
CA ALA A 84 -11.89 5.06 -0.39
C ALA A 84 -12.36 6.27 0.43
N ILE A 85 -12.03 7.50 0.01
CA ILE A 85 -12.45 8.74 0.69
C ILE A 85 -13.68 9.31 0.02
N ASP A 86 -14.75 9.57 0.77
CA ASP A 86 -15.88 10.38 0.32
C ASP A 86 -15.50 11.87 0.27
N LEU A 87 -15.05 12.30 -0.91
CA LEU A 87 -14.61 13.67 -1.14
C LEU A 87 -15.73 14.71 -0.97
N ALA A 88 -16.98 14.34 -1.26
CA ALA A 88 -18.13 15.22 -1.13
C ALA A 88 -18.46 15.48 0.34
N ALA A 89 -18.45 14.44 1.16
CA ALA A 89 -18.62 14.55 2.61
C ALA A 89 -17.49 15.36 3.25
N ALA A 90 -16.24 15.08 2.90
CA ALA A 90 -15.09 15.82 3.41
C ALA A 90 -15.17 17.31 3.06
N LYS A 91 -15.53 17.66 1.82
CA LYS A 91 -15.73 19.04 1.39
C LYS A 91 -16.85 19.72 2.18
N LYS A 92 -17.99 19.05 2.38
CA LYS A 92 -19.14 19.58 3.15
C LYS A 92 -18.75 19.86 4.60
N ARG A 93 -17.94 18.98 5.20
CA ARG A 93 -17.42 19.11 6.57
C ARG A 93 -16.19 20.02 6.68
N ARG A 94 -15.70 20.57 5.56
CA ARG A 94 -14.47 21.38 5.46
C ARG A 94 -13.22 20.64 5.95
N VAL A 95 -13.19 19.32 5.82
CA VAL A 95 -12.01 18.50 6.09
C VAL A 95 -11.02 18.66 4.94
N ILE A 96 -9.79 19.00 5.27
CA ILE A 96 -8.70 19.19 4.30
C ILE A 96 -8.11 17.83 3.96
N ILE A 97 -8.03 17.51 2.66
CA ILE A 97 -7.43 16.26 2.18
C ILE A 97 -6.10 16.57 1.51
N CYS A 98 -5.04 15.89 1.94
CA CYS A 98 -3.71 15.96 1.36
C CYS A 98 -3.29 14.57 0.87
N GLY A 99 -2.62 14.53 -0.28
CA GLY A 99 -1.97 13.32 -0.78
C GLY A 99 -0.46 13.48 -0.82
N THR A 100 0.25 12.35 -0.94
CA THR A 100 1.70 12.32 -1.13
C THR A 100 2.07 11.89 -2.54
N GLU A 101 3.32 12.06 -2.92
CA GLU A 101 3.86 11.43 -4.13
C GLU A 101 3.93 9.92 -3.95
N ILE A 102 3.99 9.21 -5.08
CA ILE A 102 4.10 7.74 -5.12
C ILE A 102 5.31 7.37 -5.96
N ASP A 103 6.17 6.54 -5.40
CA ASP A 103 7.14 5.74 -6.15
C ASP A 103 6.55 4.36 -6.45
N PHE A 104 6.68 3.92 -7.70
CA PHE A 104 6.21 2.62 -8.16
C PHE A 104 7.33 1.57 -8.25
N ALA A 105 8.56 1.91 -7.87
CA ALA A 105 9.71 1.02 -7.93
C ALA A 105 9.46 -0.26 -7.11
N GLY A 106 9.06 -0.13 -5.84
CA GLY A 106 8.79 -1.29 -4.98
C GLY A 106 7.73 -2.25 -5.53
N THR A 107 6.66 -1.73 -6.17
CA THR A 107 5.65 -2.59 -6.82
C THR A 107 6.23 -3.32 -8.02
N THR A 108 7.07 -2.65 -8.81
CA THR A 108 7.75 -3.25 -9.97
C THR A 108 8.74 -4.33 -9.53
N GLU A 109 9.52 -4.06 -8.51
CA GLU A 109 10.50 -4.99 -7.92
C GLU A 109 9.81 -6.23 -7.37
N LEU A 110 8.75 -6.07 -6.57
CA LEU A 110 7.99 -7.20 -6.05
C LEU A 110 7.38 -8.04 -7.18
N THR A 111 6.84 -7.40 -8.23
CA THR A 111 6.30 -8.11 -9.40
C THR A 111 7.37 -9.01 -10.02
N TRP A 112 8.58 -8.50 -10.21
CA TRP A 112 9.68 -9.29 -10.77
C TRP A 112 10.21 -10.33 -9.78
N GLY A 113 10.23 -10.03 -8.49
CA GLY A 113 10.54 -11.02 -7.45
C GLY A 113 9.61 -12.22 -7.51
N LEU A 114 8.31 -11.99 -7.66
CA LEU A 114 7.30 -13.05 -7.78
C LEU A 114 7.44 -13.83 -9.12
N ILE A 115 7.64 -13.15 -10.25
CA ILE A 115 7.84 -13.80 -11.56
C ILE A 115 9.07 -14.71 -11.51
N LEU A 116 10.20 -14.23 -11.00
CA LEU A 116 11.43 -15.01 -10.88
C LEU A 116 11.27 -16.14 -9.87
N GLY A 117 10.61 -15.88 -8.73
CA GLY A 117 10.32 -16.89 -7.72
C GLY A 117 9.51 -18.07 -8.28
N LEU A 118 8.49 -17.77 -9.09
CA LEU A 118 7.69 -18.78 -9.77
C LEU A 118 8.49 -19.51 -10.85
N ALA A 119 9.22 -18.79 -11.71
CA ALA A 119 9.98 -19.36 -12.80
C ALA A 119 11.11 -20.29 -12.33
N ARG A 120 11.63 -20.05 -11.13
CA ARG A 120 12.76 -20.78 -10.54
C ARG A 120 12.35 -21.64 -9.34
N ASN A 121 11.05 -21.82 -9.07
CA ASN A 121 10.50 -22.64 -7.99
C ASN A 121 11.09 -22.28 -6.61
N PHE A 122 11.33 -20.99 -6.30
CA PHE A 122 12.03 -20.54 -5.09
C PHE A 122 11.43 -21.11 -3.81
N LYS A 123 10.08 -21.13 -3.72
CA LYS A 123 9.45 -21.65 -2.50
C LYS A 123 9.80 -23.11 -2.26
N GLU A 124 9.65 -23.95 -3.27
CA GLU A 124 9.92 -25.39 -3.18
C GLU A 124 11.40 -25.68 -2.93
N GLU A 125 12.30 -25.01 -3.65
CA GLU A 125 13.74 -25.17 -3.46
C GLU A 125 14.19 -24.71 -2.07
N ILE A 126 13.64 -23.61 -1.54
CA ILE A 126 13.94 -23.14 -0.19
C ILE A 126 13.45 -24.15 0.85
N ASP A 127 12.20 -24.61 0.73
CA ASP A 127 11.62 -25.60 1.65
C ASP A 127 12.43 -26.91 1.64
N ASN A 128 12.82 -27.37 0.46
CA ASN A 128 13.63 -28.58 0.28
C ASN A 128 15.05 -28.42 0.87
N MET A 129 15.67 -27.24 0.70
CA MET A 129 16.96 -26.92 1.32
C MET A 129 16.90 -27.04 2.86
N TYR A 130 15.83 -26.53 3.49
CA TYR A 130 15.65 -26.68 4.95
C TYR A 130 15.49 -28.14 5.39
N GLN A 131 15.04 -29.03 4.49
CA GLN A 131 14.89 -30.45 4.72
C GLN A 131 16.15 -31.26 4.36
N GLY A 132 17.22 -30.60 3.88
CA GLY A 132 18.47 -31.23 3.48
C GLY A 132 18.50 -31.76 2.03
N TYR A 133 17.51 -31.42 1.21
CA TYR A 133 17.51 -31.74 -0.21
C TYR A 133 18.21 -30.63 -1.02
N TRP A 134 18.79 -31.00 -2.15
CA TRP A 134 19.53 -30.09 -3.02
C TRP A 134 19.13 -30.29 -4.50
N GLN A 135 18.82 -29.19 -5.20
CA GLN A 135 18.46 -29.19 -6.62
C GLN A 135 17.33 -30.18 -6.95
N SER A 136 16.21 -30.06 -6.25
CA SER A 136 15.08 -30.98 -6.36
C SER A 136 14.12 -30.66 -7.50
N THR A 137 14.16 -29.43 -8.02
CA THR A 137 13.28 -29.01 -9.11
C THR A 137 14.07 -28.39 -10.29
N ILE A 138 13.42 -28.32 -11.45
CA ILE A 138 13.94 -27.62 -12.62
C ILE A 138 12.98 -26.48 -12.95
N GLY A 139 13.46 -25.24 -12.82
CA GLY A 139 12.74 -24.06 -13.27
C GLY A 139 12.77 -23.89 -14.79
N PHE A 140 12.13 -22.84 -15.28
CA PHE A 140 12.14 -22.50 -16.71
C PHE A 140 12.80 -21.13 -16.94
N GLU A 141 13.32 -20.94 -18.15
CA GLU A 141 13.89 -19.67 -18.60
C GLU A 141 12.80 -18.72 -19.09
N LEU A 142 12.99 -17.43 -18.80
CA LEU A 142 12.08 -16.36 -19.25
C LEU A 142 12.38 -15.92 -20.70
N LYS A 143 13.64 -16.08 -21.16
CA LYS A 143 14.06 -15.70 -22.51
C LYS A 143 13.19 -16.39 -23.56
N GLY A 144 12.67 -15.61 -24.50
CA GLY A 144 11.78 -16.09 -25.55
C GLY A 144 10.36 -16.42 -25.12
N LYS A 145 10.02 -16.24 -23.84
CA LYS A 145 8.63 -16.35 -23.37
C LYS A 145 7.87 -15.04 -23.59
N ILE A 146 6.55 -15.14 -23.58
CA ILE A 146 5.65 -13.99 -23.72
C ILE A 146 5.29 -13.48 -22.33
N LEU A 147 5.49 -12.19 -22.10
CA LEU A 147 4.98 -11.45 -20.94
C LEU A 147 3.69 -10.74 -21.34
N GLY A 148 2.56 -11.29 -20.91
CA GLY A 148 1.25 -10.65 -21.08
C GLY A 148 0.99 -9.63 -19.97
N LEU A 149 0.60 -8.40 -20.34
CA LEU A 149 0.27 -7.33 -19.41
C LEU A 149 -1.17 -6.84 -19.62
N ILE A 150 -1.96 -6.81 -18.55
CA ILE A 150 -3.25 -6.14 -18.54
C ILE A 150 -3.03 -4.76 -17.91
N GLY A 151 -2.97 -3.74 -18.75
CA GLY A 151 -2.61 -2.37 -18.40
C GLY A 151 -1.13 -2.04 -18.65
N LEU A 152 -0.90 -0.97 -19.42
CA LEU A 152 0.44 -0.46 -19.74
C LEU A 152 0.67 0.93 -19.14
N GLY A 153 0.14 1.15 -17.92
CA GLY A 153 0.35 2.36 -17.13
C GLY A 153 1.74 2.43 -16.51
N ARG A 154 1.89 3.22 -15.44
CA ARG A 154 3.20 3.47 -14.80
C ARG A 154 3.93 2.19 -14.38
N VAL A 155 3.27 1.27 -13.67
CA VAL A 155 3.86 -0.02 -13.26
C VAL A 155 4.05 -0.93 -14.45
N GLY A 156 3.01 -1.15 -15.27
CA GLY A 156 3.07 -2.05 -16.43
C GLY A 156 4.20 -1.69 -17.41
N SER A 157 4.42 -0.39 -17.63
CA SER A 157 5.53 0.06 -18.50
C SER A 157 6.91 -0.24 -17.91
N GLN A 158 7.08 -0.15 -16.60
CA GLN A 158 8.34 -0.53 -15.93
C GLN A 158 8.56 -2.05 -15.99
N VAL A 159 7.53 -2.82 -15.70
CA VAL A 159 7.56 -4.28 -15.79
C VAL A 159 7.88 -4.74 -17.22
N ALA A 160 7.28 -4.10 -18.24
CA ALA A 160 7.55 -4.36 -19.65
C ALA A 160 9.01 -4.12 -20.03
N LYS A 161 9.62 -3.03 -19.57
CA LYS A 161 11.04 -2.71 -19.83
C LYS A 161 11.97 -3.79 -19.30
N ILE A 162 11.71 -4.27 -18.08
CA ILE A 162 12.51 -5.34 -17.47
C ILE A 162 12.29 -6.68 -18.20
N GLY A 163 11.04 -6.99 -18.59
CA GLY A 163 10.75 -8.18 -19.39
C GLY A 163 11.53 -8.23 -20.70
N LYS A 164 11.63 -7.10 -21.40
CA LYS A 164 12.47 -7.00 -22.58
C LYS A 164 13.95 -7.24 -22.29
N ALA A 165 14.46 -6.76 -21.13
CA ALA A 165 15.83 -7.01 -20.71
C ALA A 165 16.10 -8.50 -20.41
N PHE A 166 15.09 -9.27 -19.97
CA PHE A 166 15.14 -10.72 -19.87
C PHE A 166 14.97 -11.45 -21.22
N GLY A 167 14.86 -10.73 -22.33
CA GLY A 167 14.67 -11.30 -23.66
C GLY A 167 13.27 -11.88 -23.89
N MET A 168 12.28 -11.40 -23.15
CA MET A 168 10.88 -11.78 -23.35
C MET A 168 10.23 -10.96 -24.48
N GLU A 169 9.24 -11.56 -25.13
CA GLU A 169 8.29 -10.84 -25.96
C GLU A 169 7.21 -10.22 -25.05
N VAL A 170 6.90 -8.94 -25.24
CA VAL A 170 5.92 -8.24 -24.41
C VAL A 170 4.66 -7.97 -25.20
N MET A 171 3.54 -8.48 -24.72
CA MET A 171 2.20 -8.16 -25.20
C MET A 171 1.42 -7.42 -24.13
N ALA A 172 0.74 -6.33 -24.48
CA ALA A 172 -0.05 -5.56 -23.55
C ALA A 172 -1.45 -5.30 -24.10
N TRP A 173 -2.44 -5.42 -23.23
CA TRP A 173 -3.77 -4.90 -23.46
C TRP A 173 -3.99 -3.69 -22.55
N SER A 174 -4.45 -2.58 -23.11
CA SER A 174 -4.77 -1.36 -22.37
C SER A 174 -5.91 -0.64 -23.08
N GLU A 175 -6.86 -0.12 -22.31
CA GLU A 175 -7.86 0.85 -22.79
C GLU A 175 -7.23 2.18 -23.08
#